data_da9cf7dc8f20e518460ac183743fb84a
#
_entry.id   da9cf7dc8f20e518460ac183743fb84a
#
_cell.length_a   1.000
_cell.length_b   1.000
_cell.length_c   1.000
_cell.angle_alpha   90.00
_cell.angle_beta   90.00
_cell.angle_gamma   90.00
#
_symmetry.space_group_name_H-M   'P 1'
#
loop_
_entity.id
_entity.type
_entity.pdbx_description
1 polymer ?
#
loop_
_entity_poly.entity_id
_entity_poly.type
_entity_poly.pdbx_seq_one_letter_code
_entity_poly.pdbx_strand_id
1 'polypeptide(L)'
;MARLFERLGQSKFRSGFHLRKQERAYFEKQGRAKIEEHARDFIRERLAPAEPRNDGKQTPWRGHPVFIAQHATGCCCRGCLSKWHRIPAHRALSDAEQRY
;
A
#
# COMPACT_ATOMS: atom_id res chain seq x y z
N MET A 1 -3.91 -13.63 8.56
CA MET A 1 -4.39 -12.87 7.39
C MET A 1 -5.89 -12.69 7.36
N ALA A 2 -6.70 -13.75 7.60
CA ALA A 2 -8.16 -13.63 7.58
C ALA A 2 -8.70 -12.55 8.53
N ARG A 3 -8.21 -12.50 9.77
CA ARG A 3 -8.60 -11.46 10.73
C ARG A 3 -8.21 -10.05 10.28
N LEU A 4 -7.07 -9.92 9.61
CA LEU A 4 -6.63 -8.63 9.10
C LEU A 4 -7.62 -8.10 8.06
N PHE A 5 -8.01 -8.93 7.09
CA PHE A 5 -8.96 -8.51 6.05
C PHE A 5 -10.35 -8.22 6.64
N GLU A 6 -10.80 -8.97 7.64
CA GLU A 6 -12.03 -8.65 8.35
C GLU A 6 -11.97 -7.27 9.02
N ARG A 7 -10.88 -6.99 9.73
CA ARG A 7 -10.69 -5.69 10.41
C ARG A 7 -10.65 -4.54 9.41
N LEU A 8 -9.94 -4.73 8.28
CA LEU A 8 -9.88 -3.73 7.22
C LEU A 8 -11.26 -3.50 6.59
N GLY A 9 -12.04 -4.57 6.38
CA GLY A 9 -13.39 -4.48 5.84
C GLY A 9 -14.36 -3.76 6.77
N GLN A 10 -14.15 -3.83 8.09
CA GLN A 10 -14.95 -3.13 9.09
C GLN A 10 -14.59 -1.65 9.21
N SER A 11 -13.42 -1.24 8.74
CA SER A 11 -13.03 0.17 8.72
C SER A 11 -13.77 0.90 7.62
N LYS A 12 -14.58 1.90 7.96
CA LYS A 12 -15.27 2.73 6.97
C LYS A 12 -14.29 3.43 6.04
N PHE A 13 -13.16 3.88 6.59
CA PHE A 13 -12.12 4.54 5.81
C PHE A 13 -11.47 3.58 4.81
N ARG A 14 -11.03 2.39 5.27
CA ARG A 14 -10.32 1.43 4.42
C ARG A 14 -11.25 0.75 3.41
N SER A 15 -12.46 0.38 3.81
CA SER A 15 -13.41 -0.29 2.93
C SER A 15 -13.97 0.63 1.83
N GLY A 16 -13.79 1.94 1.97
CA GLY A 16 -14.18 2.91 0.94
C GLY A 16 -13.22 2.99 -0.25
N PHE A 17 -12.04 2.34 -0.18
CA PHE A 17 -11.08 2.39 -1.27
C PHE A 17 -11.38 1.32 -2.33
N HIS A 18 -11.77 1.78 -3.50
CA HIS A 18 -12.08 0.94 -4.66
C HIS A 18 -11.39 1.50 -5.89
N LEU A 19 -11.01 0.64 -6.82
CA LEU A 19 -10.51 1.08 -8.11
C LEU A 19 -11.61 1.81 -8.86
N ARG A 20 -11.34 3.05 -9.23
CA ARG A 20 -12.24 3.84 -10.06
C ARG A 20 -11.97 3.55 -11.53
N LYS A 21 -12.79 4.11 -12.42
CA LYS A 21 -12.66 3.88 -13.86
C LYS A 21 -11.25 4.16 -14.37
N GLN A 22 -10.64 5.25 -13.91
CA GLN A 22 -9.30 5.66 -14.33
C GLN A 22 -8.24 4.63 -13.92
N GLU A 23 -8.25 4.17 -12.66
CA GLU A 23 -7.29 3.18 -12.17
C GLU A 23 -7.50 1.81 -12.81
N ARG A 24 -8.75 1.42 -13.05
CA ARG A 24 -9.07 0.18 -13.76
C ARG A 24 -8.55 0.20 -15.19
N ALA A 25 -8.76 1.31 -15.90
CA ALA A 25 -8.27 1.46 -17.27
C ALA A 25 -6.75 1.38 -17.32
N TYR A 26 -6.07 2.01 -16.35
CA TYR A 26 -4.61 1.94 -16.26
C TYR A 26 -4.13 0.51 -16.00
N PHE A 27 -4.79 -0.21 -15.08
CA PHE A 27 -4.46 -1.60 -14.78
C PHE A 27 -4.60 -2.49 -16.02
N GLU A 28 -5.72 -2.36 -16.73
CA GLU A 28 -5.97 -3.15 -17.94
C GLU A 28 -4.95 -2.85 -19.05
N LYS A 29 -4.57 -1.58 -19.20
CA LYS A 29 -3.59 -1.16 -20.21
C LYS A 29 -2.20 -1.68 -19.89
N GLN A 30 -1.75 -1.60 -18.64
CA GLN A 30 -0.39 -1.97 -18.25
C GLN A 30 -0.22 -3.47 -18.02
N GLY A 31 -1.27 -4.16 -17.59
CA GLY A 31 -1.22 -5.57 -17.24
C GLY A 31 -0.68 -5.82 -15.84
N ARG A 32 -1.00 -6.98 -15.29
CA ARG A 32 -0.69 -7.36 -13.91
C ARG A 32 0.81 -7.30 -13.59
N ALA A 33 1.65 -7.85 -14.47
CA ALA A 33 3.10 -7.93 -14.23
C ALA A 33 3.71 -6.52 -14.08
N LYS A 34 3.26 -5.58 -14.91
CA LYS A 34 3.74 -4.19 -14.86
C LYS A 34 3.29 -3.48 -13.60
N ILE A 35 2.04 -3.71 -13.19
CA ILE A 35 1.50 -3.14 -11.95
C ILE A 35 2.25 -3.69 -10.73
N GLU A 36 2.56 -4.98 -10.70
CA GLU A 36 3.36 -5.58 -9.63
C GLU A 36 4.78 -5.01 -9.57
N GLU A 37 5.39 -4.76 -10.72
CA GLU A 37 6.70 -4.09 -10.80
C GLU A 37 6.63 -2.70 -10.20
N HIS A 38 5.59 -1.92 -10.54
CA HIS A 38 5.37 -0.59 -9.96
C HIS A 38 5.16 -0.68 -8.45
N ALA A 39 4.43 -1.69 -7.98
CA ALA A 39 4.21 -1.89 -6.55
C ALA A 39 5.53 -2.10 -5.82
N ARG A 40 6.40 -2.96 -6.35
CA ARG A 40 7.73 -3.20 -5.76
C ARG A 40 8.55 -1.93 -5.69
N ASP A 41 8.54 -1.12 -6.76
CA ASP A 41 9.29 0.13 -6.81
C ASP A 41 8.78 1.15 -5.80
N PHE A 42 7.45 1.33 -5.72
CA PHE A 42 6.85 2.26 -4.77
C PHE A 42 7.16 1.86 -3.32
N ILE A 43 7.05 0.57 -2.99
CA ILE A 43 7.36 0.08 -1.65
C ILE A 43 8.83 0.30 -1.32
N ARG A 44 9.74 -0.07 -2.22
CA ARG A 44 11.18 0.08 -2.01
C ARG A 44 11.57 1.53 -1.82
N GLU A 45 11.04 2.42 -2.63
CA GLU A 45 11.46 3.82 -2.65
C GLU A 45 10.76 4.69 -1.61
N ARG A 46 9.47 4.44 -1.38
CA ARG A 46 8.63 5.34 -0.59
C ARG A 46 8.28 4.83 0.80
N LEU A 47 8.36 3.53 1.03
CA LEU A 47 7.93 2.92 2.29
C LEU A 47 9.05 2.21 3.04
N ALA A 48 9.95 1.51 2.35
CA ALA A 48 10.97 0.65 2.96
C ALA A 48 12.02 1.37 3.81
N PRO A 49 12.44 2.61 3.51
CA PRO A 49 13.44 3.29 4.34
C PRO A 49 12.99 3.41 5.80
N ALA A 50 13.94 3.41 6.73
CA ALA A 50 13.64 3.54 8.16
C ALA A 50 12.87 4.82 8.47
N GLU A 51 13.27 5.92 7.84
CA GLU A 51 12.60 7.22 7.95
C GLU A 51 12.18 7.66 6.54
N PRO A 52 11.03 7.17 6.02
CA PRO A 52 10.60 7.52 4.68
C PRO A 52 10.34 9.01 4.53
N ARG A 53 10.67 9.53 3.35
CA ARG A 53 10.35 10.90 3.00
C ARG A 53 8.83 11.10 3.04
N ASN A 54 8.36 12.19 3.67
CA ASN A 54 6.94 12.51 3.82
C ASN A 54 6.14 11.39 4.49
N ASP A 55 6.71 10.74 5.52
CA ASP A 55 6.04 9.64 6.21
C ASP A 55 4.66 10.08 6.72
N GLY A 56 3.66 9.25 6.41
CA GLY A 56 2.26 9.55 6.64
C GLY A 56 1.54 10.15 5.42
N LYS A 57 2.28 10.67 4.44
CA LYS A 57 1.73 11.33 3.24
C LYS A 57 2.40 10.87 1.95
N GLN A 58 3.22 9.81 1.98
CA GLN A 58 4.00 9.37 0.84
C GLN A 58 3.19 8.69 -0.25
N THR A 59 2.01 8.17 0.09
CA THR A 59 1.16 7.45 -0.87
C THR A 59 0.00 8.34 -1.30
N PRO A 60 -0.07 8.70 -2.60
CA PRO A 60 -1.21 9.46 -3.13
C PRO A 60 -2.53 8.72 -2.93
N TRP A 61 -3.64 9.46 -2.91
CA TRP A 61 -4.98 8.92 -2.69
C TRP A 61 -5.57 8.25 -3.93
N ARG A 62 -5.06 8.55 -5.12
CA ARG A 62 -5.60 8.07 -6.40
C ARG A 62 -4.56 8.22 -7.49
N GLY A 63 -4.89 7.75 -8.69
CA GLY A 63 -4.06 7.88 -9.88
C GLY A 63 -3.31 6.62 -10.26
N HIS A 64 -3.24 5.62 -9.36
CA HIS A 64 -2.61 4.34 -9.65
C HIS A 64 -3.28 3.24 -8.81
N PRO A 65 -3.53 2.05 -9.39
CA PRO A 65 -4.15 0.94 -8.63
C PRO A 65 -3.38 0.56 -7.36
N VAL A 66 -2.04 0.62 -7.38
CA VAL A 66 -1.20 0.32 -6.21
C VAL A 66 -1.50 1.27 -5.06
N PHE A 67 -1.69 2.57 -5.35
CA PHE A 67 -2.00 3.55 -4.30
C PHE A 67 -3.33 3.23 -3.61
N ILE A 68 -4.34 2.86 -4.40
CA ILE A 68 -5.65 2.47 -3.86
C ILE A 68 -5.50 1.22 -2.98
N ALA A 69 -4.76 0.22 -3.47
CA ALA A 69 -4.52 -1.02 -2.73
C ALA A 69 -3.76 -0.76 -1.43
N GLN A 70 -2.76 0.12 -1.44
CA GLN A 70 -2.00 0.47 -0.23
C GLN A 70 -2.91 1.08 0.83
N HIS A 71 -3.79 2.01 0.47
CA HIS A 71 -4.73 2.61 1.41
C HIS A 71 -5.76 1.58 1.90
N ALA A 72 -6.31 0.76 1.00
CA ALA A 72 -7.30 -0.26 1.36
C ALA A 72 -6.75 -1.28 2.34
N THR A 73 -5.45 -1.62 2.23
CA THR A 73 -4.83 -2.67 3.05
C THR A 73 -3.98 -2.14 4.21
N GLY A 74 -3.93 -0.84 4.41
CA GLY A 74 -3.15 -0.26 5.50
C GLY A 74 -1.65 -0.24 5.26
N CYS A 75 -1.21 -0.24 4.00
CA CYS A 75 0.19 -0.23 3.60
C CYS A 75 0.63 1.13 3.01
N CYS A 76 -0.05 2.21 3.38
CA CYS A 76 0.19 3.53 2.80
C CYS A 76 1.32 4.31 3.48
N CYS A 77 1.67 3.99 4.72
CA CYS A 77 2.76 4.64 5.45
C CYS A 77 3.26 3.70 6.55
N ARG A 78 4.37 4.07 7.20
CA ARG A 78 4.97 3.23 8.24
C ARG A 78 4.10 3.14 9.48
N GLY A 79 3.38 4.21 9.83
CA GLY A 79 2.42 4.20 10.93
C GLY A 79 1.28 3.21 10.69
N CYS A 80 0.74 3.20 9.49
CA CYS A 80 -0.32 2.24 9.11
C CYS A 80 0.21 0.81 9.08
N LEU A 81 1.43 0.58 8.57
CA LEU A 81 2.06 -0.74 8.63
C LEU A 81 2.20 -1.24 10.06
N SER A 82 2.63 -0.38 10.97
CA SER A 82 2.77 -0.74 12.38
C SER A 82 1.42 -1.09 13.00
N LYS A 83 0.41 -0.26 12.75
CA LYS A 83 -0.94 -0.45 13.31
C LYS A 83 -1.63 -1.71 12.77
N TRP A 84 -1.62 -1.92 11.45
CA TRP A 84 -2.40 -2.97 10.81
C TRP A 84 -1.64 -4.28 10.64
N HIS A 85 -0.33 -4.22 10.37
CA HIS A 85 0.48 -5.39 10.05
C HIS A 85 1.53 -5.72 11.11
N ARG A 86 1.64 -4.90 12.16
CA ARG A 86 2.60 -5.06 13.25
C ARG A 86 4.05 -5.07 12.76
N ILE A 87 4.34 -4.33 11.70
CA ILE A 87 5.68 -4.16 11.18
C ILE A 87 6.25 -2.86 11.77
N PRO A 88 7.29 -2.91 12.61
CA PRO A 88 7.78 -1.72 13.33
C PRO A 88 8.24 -0.60 12.40
N ALA A 89 7.96 0.64 12.80
CA ALA A 89 8.49 1.83 12.14
C ALA A 89 9.93 2.10 12.61
N HIS A 90 10.59 3.07 11.99
CA HIS A 90 11.92 3.55 12.35
C HIS A 90 13.05 2.55 12.11
N ARG A 91 12.83 1.56 11.26
CA ARG A 91 13.86 0.69 10.69
C ARG A 91 13.51 0.38 9.25
N ALA A 92 14.53 0.09 8.43
CA ALA A 92 14.30 -0.27 7.04
C ALA A 92 13.53 -1.59 6.96
N LEU A 93 12.63 -1.71 5.97
CA LEU A 93 11.92 -2.96 5.70
C LEU A 93 12.89 -3.98 5.10
N SER A 94 12.84 -5.23 5.60
CA SER A 94 13.56 -6.34 4.99
C SER A 94 12.96 -6.68 3.62
N ASP A 95 13.70 -7.44 2.82
CA ASP A 95 13.20 -7.91 1.52
C ASP A 95 11.92 -8.72 1.69
N ALA A 96 11.84 -9.56 2.71
CA ALA A 96 10.64 -10.35 3.01
C ALA A 96 9.45 -9.45 3.36
N GLU A 97 9.67 -8.41 4.15
CA GLU A 97 8.63 -7.44 4.51
C GLU A 97 8.16 -6.64 3.31
N GLN A 98 9.07 -6.29 2.41
CA GLN A 98 8.70 -5.58 1.18
C GLN A 98 7.81 -6.45 0.28
N ARG A 99 8.05 -7.76 0.25
CA ARG A 99 7.22 -8.71 -0.52
C ARG A 99 5.91 -9.07 0.14
N TYR A 100 5.82 -8.87 1.44
CA TYR A 100 4.62 -9.17 2.22
C TYR A 100 3.45 -8.29 1.77
#